data_b86fe3e77d4224781d80258ddd369d8a
#
_entry.id   b86fe3e77d4224781d80258ddd369d8a
#
_cell.length_a   1.000
_cell.length_b   1.000
_cell.length_c   1.000
_cell.angle_alpha   90.00
_cell.angle_beta   90.00
_cell.angle_gamma   90.00
#
_symmetry.space_group_name_H-M   'P 1'
#
loop_
_entity.id
_entity.type
_entity.pdbx_description
1 polymer ?
#
loop_
_entity_poly.entity_id
_entity_poly.type
_entity_poly.pdbx_seq_one_letter_code
_entity_poly.pdbx_strand_id
1 'polypeptide(L)'
;MHRKTLAALRVATRDGELPIVCDASSCTEGLRHTIETDTSDRPMTIIDSVEFAVTHVLPTLPDFAKLESLALHPTCSSTRMGTNEALMTVARSVAARVNVPDSWGCCAFAGDRGMLHPELTASATHEQAAEVAALGTTAHASCNRTCELGMTRATGEPYRHILELLEELTSPNRS
;
A
#
# COMPACT_ATOMS: atom_id res chain seq x y z
N MET A 1 -10.09 -21.84 10.00
CA MET A 1 -8.88 -21.03 9.74
C MET A 1 -8.80 -19.84 10.69
N HIS A 2 -9.81 -19.00 10.83
CA HIS A 2 -9.85 -17.80 11.68
C HIS A 2 -9.38 -18.00 13.13
N ARG A 3 -9.85 -19.05 13.84
CA ARG A 3 -9.46 -19.30 15.24
C ARG A 3 -7.97 -19.53 15.44
N LYS A 4 -7.29 -20.20 14.51
CA LYS A 4 -5.82 -20.41 14.59
C LYS A 4 -5.06 -19.11 14.37
N THR A 5 -5.52 -18.30 13.42
CA THR A 5 -4.94 -16.97 13.14
C THR A 5 -5.11 -16.04 14.34
N LEU A 6 -6.32 -15.94 14.91
CA LEU A 6 -6.56 -15.14 16.11
C LEU A 6 -5.69 -15.56 17.29
N ALA A 7 -5.58 -16.88 17.55
CA ALA A 7 -4.73 -17.39 18.62
C ALA A 7 -3.25 -17.03 18.42
N ALA A 8 -2.74 -17.15 17.19
CA ALA A 8 -1.36 -16.78 16.88
C ALA A 8 -1.12 -15.26 17.02
N LEU A 9 -2.06 -14.43 16.56
CA LEU A 9 -1.99 -12.98 16.70
C LEU A 9 -2.02 -12.56 18.17
N ARG A 10 -2.85 -13.20 19.01
CA ARG A 10 -2.87 -12.93 20.44
C ARG A 10 -1.54 -13.17 21.12
N VAL A 11 -0.90 -14.29 20.81
CA VAL A 11 0.45 -14.60 21.34
C VAL A 11 1.44 -13.53 20.87
N ALA A 12 1.43 -13.19 19.57
CA ALA A 12 2.37 -12.23 18.99
C ALA A 12 2.18 -10.80 19.54
N THR A 13 0.94 -10.40 19.81
CA THR A 13 0.59 -9.07 20.34
C THR A 13 0.64 -8.98 21.87
N ARG A 14 1.07 -10.00 22.56
CA ARG A 14 1.01 -10.07 24.03
C ARG A 14 -0.40 -9.78 24.52
N ASP A 15 -1.35 -10.50 23.95
CA ASP A 15 -2.76 -10.37 24.30
C ASP A 15 -3.36 -8.98 24.02
N GLY A 16 -2.93 -8.35 22.93
CA GLY A 16 -3.41 -7.05 22.46
C GLY A 16 -2.65 -5.84 23.02
N GLU A 17 -1.56 -6.04 23.77
CA GLU A 17 -0.70 -4.92 24.24
C GLU A 17 0.05 -4.24 23.08
N LEU A 18 0.45 -5.00 22.07
CA LEU A 18 1.17 -4.50 20.91
C LEU A 18 0.23 -4.40 19.71
N PRO A 19 0.32 -3.34 18.90
CA PRO A 19 -0.41 -3.26 17.64
C PRO A 19 0.18 -4.22 16.61
N ILE A 20 -0.66 -4.67 15.68
CA ILE A 20 -0.26 -5.38 14.47
C ILE A 20 -0.07 -4.33 13.39
N VAL A 21 1.10 -4.28 12.77
CA VAL A 21 1.35 -3.46 11.58
C VAL A 21 1.37 -4.36 10.36
N CYS A 22 0.56 -4.04 9.34
CA CYS A 22 0.45 -4.84 8.13
C CYS A 22 0.81 -3.99 6.90
N ASP A 23 1.70 -4.51 6.05
CA ASP A 23 2.30 -3.82 4.90
C ASP A 23 1.54 -4.01 3.57
N ALA A 24 0.40 -4.64 3.60
CA ALA A 24 -0.44 -4.84 2.42
C ALA A 24 -1.89 -4.45 2.75
N SER A 25 -2.38 -3.39 2.12
CA SER A 25 -3.72 -2.83 2.39
C SER A 25 -4.86 -3.86 2.31
N SER A 26 -4.78 -4.81 1.36
CA SER A 26 -5.78 -5.89 1.25
C SER A 26 -5.70 -6.90 2.39
N CYS A 27 -4.50 -7.18 2.91
CA CYS A 27 -4.32 -8.03 4.08
C CYS A 27 -4.77 -7.32 5.36
N THR A 28 -4.47 -6.02 5.49
CA THR A 28 -4.95 -5.18 6.59
C THR A 28 -6.47 -5.22 6.69
N GLU A 29 -7.16 -5.01 5.57
CA GLU A 29 -8.62 -5.07 5.49
C GLU A 29 -9.16 -6.44 5.93
N GLY A 30 -8.58 -7.53 5.41
CA GLY A 30 -8.98 -8.90 5.77
C GLY A 30 -8.71 -9.25 7.23
N LEU A 31 -7.60 -8.78 7.80
CA LEU A 31 -7.26 -8.99 9.20
C LEU A 31 -8.15 -8.13 10.13
N ARG A 32 -8.47 -6.88 9.77
CA ARG A 32 -9.46 -6.06 10.51
C ARG A 32 -10.77 -6.82 10.66
N HIS A 33 -11.30 -7.33 9.56
CA HIS A 33 -12.53 -8.13 9.58
C HIS A 33 -12.39 -9.41 10.44
N THR A 34 -11.23 -10.07 10.40
CA THR A 34 -10.96 -11.26 11.22
C THR A 34 -10.92 -10.89 12.71
N ILE A 35 -10.28 -9.78 13.07
CA ILE A 35 -10.17 -9.32 14.47
C ILE A 35 -11.53 -8.87 15.03
N GLU A 36 -12.39 -8.27 14.22
CA GLU A 36 -13.76 -7.89 14.60
C GLU A 36 -14.62 -9.09 15.05
N THR A 37 -14.26 -10.31 14.62
CA THR A 37 -14.93 -11.54 15.06
C THR A 37 -14.43 -12.06 16.42
N ASP A 38 -13.42 -11.42 16.98
CA ASP A 38 -12.84 -11.80 18.26
C ASP A 38 -13.71 -11.28 19.42
N THR A 39 -14.21 -12.19 20.24
CA THR A 39 -15.12 -11.91 21.36
C THR A 39 -14.41 -11.76 22.70
N SER A 40 -13.08 -11.62 22.70
CA SER A 40 -12.31 -11.47 23.94
C SER A 40 -12.43 -10.06 24.53
N ASP A 41 -12.24 -9.96 25.84
CA ASP A 41 -12.29 -8.68 26.58
C ASP A 41 -11.13 -7.73 26.25
N ARG A 42 -10.10 -8.21 25.55
CA ARG A 42 -8.94 -7.42 25.13
C ARG A 42 -8.90 -7.33 23.60
N PRO A 43 -9.35 -6.23 23.00
CA PRO A 43 -9.32 -6.05 21.55
C PRO A 43 -7.87 -5.96 21.05
N MET A 44 -7.57 -6.62 19.93
CA MET A 44 -6.32 -6.41 19.20
C MET A 44 -6.47 -5.23 18.23
N THR A 45 -5.41 -4.45 18.07
CA THR A 45 -5.37 -3.33 17.14
C THR A 45 -4.55 -3.69 15.92
N ILE A 46 -5.06 -3.42 14.73
CA ILE A 46 -4.32 -3.52 13.48
C ILE A 46 -4.25 -2.16 12.79
N ILE A 47 -3.05 -1.81 12.36
CA ILE A 47 -2.74 -0.53 11.69
C ILE A 47 -2.16 -0.85 10.32
N ASP A 48 -2.62 -0.17 9.28
CA ASP A 48 -1.98 -0.24 7.97
C ASP A 48 -0.59 0.43 8.02
N SER A 49 0.37 -0.13 7.31
CA SER A 49 1.76 0.36 7.36
C SER A 49 1.91 1.80 6.90
N VAL A 50 1.07 2.30 5.98
CA VAL A 50 1.12 3.71 5.58
C VAL A 50 0.58 4.63 6.66
N GLU A 51 -0.47 4.22 7.39
CA GLU A 51 -0.97 4.97 8.57
C GLU A 51 0.09 4.99 9.69
N PHE A 52 0.72 3.84 9.93
CA PHE A 52 1.81 3.72 10.90
C PHE A 52 3.01 4.61 10.51
N ALA A 53 3.38 4.62 9.24
CA ALA A 53 4.46 5.46 8.75
C ALA A 53 4.18 6.95 8.96
N VAL A 54 2.95 7.42 8.68
CA VAL A 54 2.57 8.83 8.89
C VAL A 54 2.65 9.22 10.37
N THR A 55 2.18 8.35 11.26
CA THR A 55 2.04 8.69 12.69
C THR A 55 3.32 8.49 13.49
N HIS A 56 4.15 7.51 13.12
CA HIS A 56 5.28 7.08 13.93
C HIS A 56 6.65 7.20 13.25
N VAL A 57 6.71 7.16 11.90
CA VAL A 57 7.98 7.16 11.17
C VAL A 57 8.30 8.55 10.64
N LEU A 58 7.44 9.14 9.82
CA LEU A 58 7.70 10.45 9.19
C LEU A 58 8.09 11.55 10.20
N PRO A 59 7.48 11.66 11.40
CA PRO A 59 7.88 12.69 12.36
C PRO A 59 9.30 12.54 12.93
N THR A 60 9.91 11.36 12.76
CA THR A 60 11.27 11.07 13.28
C THR A 60 12.35 11.19 12.22
N LEU A 61 11.97 11.30 10.95
CA LEU A 61 12.93 11.38 9.85
C LEU A 61 13.52 12.78 9.72
N PRO A 62 14.82 12.91 9.43
CA PRO A 62 15.40 14.19 9.03
C PRO A 62 14.90 14.61 7.66
N ASP A 63 15.18 15.83 7.26
CA ASP A 63 14.95 16.27 5.89
C ASP A 63 15.79 15.45 4.91
N PHE A 64 15.17 15.04 3.80
CA PHE A 64 15.79 14.26 2.74
C PHE A 64 15.40 14.76 1.34
N ALA A 65 16.23 14.44 0.34
CA ALA A 65 15.95 14.81 -1.04
C ALA A 65 14.76 14.00 -1.58
N LYS A 66 13.81 14.70 -2.21
CA LYS A 66 12.63 14.08 -2.80
C LYS A 66 12.88 13.71 -4.27
N LEU A 67 12.15 12.71 -4.73
CA LEU A 67 11.99 12.43 -6.16
C LEU A 67 11.30 13.61 -6.85
N GLU A 68 11.56 13.79 -8.15
CA GLU A 68 10.93 14.87 -8.92
C GLU A 68 9.42 14.65 -9.05
N SER A 69 9.02 13.45 -9.44
CA SER A 69 7.61 13.11 -9.69
C SER A 69 7.30 11.66 -9.43
N LEU A 70 6.06 11.39 -9.05
CA LEU A 70 5.55 10.06 -8.70
C LEU A 70 4.17 9.85 -9.33
N ALA A 71 3.96 8.73 -10.03
CA ALA A 71 2.64 8.22 -10.33
C ALA A 71 2.20 7.28 -9.19
N LEU A 72 1.11 7.64 -8.51
CA LEU A 72 0.57 6.90 -7.39
C LEU A 72 -0.68 6.14 -7.80
N HIS A 73 -0.71 4.84 -7.48
CA HIS A 73 -1.91 4.02 -7.62
C HIS A 73 -2.48 3.67 -6.24
N PRO A 74 -3.51 4.39 -5.75
CA PRO A 74 -4.28 3.97 -4.58
C PRO A 74 -4.92 2.61 -4.84
N THR A 75 -5.20 1.85 -3.79
CA THR A 75 -5.82 0.53 -3.93
C THR A 75 -7.30 0.58 -3.56
N CYS A 76 -8.10 -0.38 -4.04
CA CYS A 76 -9.48 -0.48 -3.60
C CYS A 76 -9.58 -0.74 -2.08
N SER A 77 -8.63 -1.46 -1.49
CA SER A 77 -8.60 -1.70 -0.05
C SER A 77 -8.24 -0.43 0.73
N SER A 78 -7.23 0.35 0.30
CA SER A 78 -6.90 1.62 0.94
C SER A 78 -8.07 2.60 0.89
N THR A 79 -8.82 2.60 -0.21
CA THR A 79 -10.04 3.43 -0.35
C THR A 79 -11.14 2.99 0.61
N ARG A 80 -11.42 1.67 0.70
CA ARG A 80 -12.44 1.16 1.63
C ARG A 80 -12.07 1.38 3.10
N MET A 81 -10.79 1.30 3.43
CA MET A 81 -10.29 1.55 4.78
C MET A 81 -10.17 3.03 5.15
N GLY A 82 -10.29 3.94 4.17
CA GLY A 82 -10.10 5.38 4.39
C GLY A 82 -8.64 5.80 4.54
N THR A 83 -7.67 4.97 4.10
CA THR A 83 -6.23 5.23 4.30
C THR A 83 -5.57 6.00 3.15
N ASN A 84 -6.33 6.44 2.15
CA ASN A 84 -5.79 7.17 0.99
C ASN A 84 -5.12 8.51 1.38
N GLU A 85 -5.59 9.19 2.42
CA GLU A 85 -4.93 10.42 2.90
C GLU A 85 -3.55 10.12 3.50
N ALA A 86 -3.43 9.04 4.26
CA ALA A 86 -2.15 8.60 4.78
C ALA A 86 -1.20 8.21 3.64
N LEU A 87 -1.69 7.45 2.65
CA LEU A 87 -0.94 7.10 1.44
C LEU A 87 -0.46 8.35 0.69
N MET A 88 -1.33 9.34 0.50
CA MET A 88 -0.98 10.61 -0.14
C MET A 88 0.04 11.40 0.67
N THR A 89 -0.05 11.38 2.00
CA THR A 89 0.92 12.05 2.89
C THR A 89 2.30 11.44 2.74
N VAL A 90 2.42 10.11 2.75
CA VAL A 90 3.70 9.43 2.47
C VAL A 90 4.19 9.75 1.05
N ALA A 91 3.32 9.73 0.06
CA ALA A 91 3.69 10.04 -1.32
C ALA A 91 4.26 11.48 -1.46
N ARG A 92 3.64 12.46 -0.80
CA ARG A 92 4.13 13.86 -0.78
C ARG A 92 5.42 14.04 0.02
N SER A 93 5.73 13.14 0.94
CA SER A 93 7.03 13.16 1.63
C SER A 93 8.15 12.69 0.72
N VAL A 94 7.91 11.71 -0.17
CA VAL A 94 8.92 11.11 -1.04
C VAL A 94 9.06 11.80 -2.41
N ALA A 95 8.05 12.53 -2.88
CA ALA A 95 8.08 13.18 -4.19
C ALA A 95 7.59 14.64 -4.14
N ALA A 96 8.20 15.50 -4.98
CA ALA A 96 7.82 16.89 -5.10
C ALA A 96 6.47 17.06 -5.83
N ARG A 97 6.20 16.21 -6.84
CA ARG A 97 4.93 16.14 -7.56
C ARG A 97 4.36 14.72 -7.45
N VAL A 98 3.12 14.61 -7.00
CA VAL A 98 2.39 13.34 -6.92
C VAL A 98 1.20 13.41 -7.85
N ASN A 99 1.10 12.44 -8.76
CA ASN A 99 0.02 12.32 -9.73
C ASN A 99 -0.76 11.03 -9.45
N VAL A 100 -2.05 11.16 -9.22
CA VAL A 100 -2.98 10.03 -9.26
C VAL A 100 -3.74 10.18 -10.58
N PRO A 101 -3.67 9.21 -11.51
CA PRO A 101 -4.39 9.29 -12.78
C PRO A 101 -5.90 9.52 -12.58
N ASP A 102 -6.52 10.33 -13.40
CA ASP A 102 -7.97 10.60 -13.32
C ASP A 102 -8.79 9.33 -13.63
N SER A 103 -8.26 8.48 -14.52
CA SER A 103 -8.82 7.17 -14.84
C SER A 103 -8.53 6.08 -13.79
N TRP A 104 -8.04 6.48 -12.59
CA TRP A 104 -7.72 5.54 -11.53
C TRP A 104 -8.92 4.64 -11.17
N GLY A 105 -8.66 3.35 -11.03
CA GLY A 105 -9.65 2.36 -10.65
C GLY A 105 -9.01 1.10 -10.06
N CYS A 106 -9.82 0.07 -9.85
CA CYS A 106 -9.32 -1.21 -9.38
C CYS A 106 -8.42 -1.87 -10.44
N CYS A 107 -7.21 -2.30 -10.06
CA CYS A 107 -6.30 -3.01 -10.97
C CYS A 107 -6.79 -4.42 -11.37
N ALA A 108 -7.91 -4.90 -10.82
CA ALA A 108 -8.53 -6.22 -11.05
C ALA A 108 -7.59 -7.42 -10.81
N PHE A 109 -6.45 -7.23 -10.15
CA PHE A 109 -5.51 -8.33 -9.89
C PHE A 109 -6.09 -9.35 -8.90
N ALA A 110 -6.73 -8.87 -7.81
CA ALA A 110 -7.51 -9.67 -6.87
C ALA A 110 -6.83 -10.99 -6.42
N GLY A 111 -5.68 -10.88 -5.75
CA GLY A 111 -4.92 -12.04 -5.25
C GLY A 111 -4.24 -12.81 -6.40
N ASP A 112 -4.54 -14.09 -6.56
CA ASP A 112 -4.00 -14.96 -7.62
C ASP A 112 -4.74 -14.82 -8.97
N ARG A 113 -5.93 -14.22 -8.97
CA ARG A 113 -6.77 -14.07 -10.16
C ARG A 113 -6.05 -13.34 -11.29
N GLY A 114 -5.30 -12.28 -10.99
CA GLY A 114 -4.52 -11.55 -12.00
C GLY A 114 -3.33 -12.33 -12.56
N MET A 115 -2.93 -13.44 -11.92
CA MET A 115 -1.95 -14.37 -12.47
C MET A 115 -2.61 -15.37 -13.42
N LEU A 116 -3.82 -15.85 -13.07
CA LEU A 116 -4.58 -16.82 -13.84
C LEU A 116 -5.30 -16.18 -15.03
N HIS A 117 -5.73 -14.93 -14.91
CA HIS A 117 -6.52 -14.16 -15.85
C HIS A 117 -5.91 -12.77 -16.10
N PRO A 118 -4.72 -12.68 -16.71
CA PRO A 118 -4.03 -11.40 -16.94
C PRO A 118 -4.82 -10.44 -17.83
N GLU A 119 -5.71 -10.94 -18.67
CA GLU A 119 -6.60 -10.16 -19.53
C GLU A 119 -7.55 -9.25 -18.74
N LEU A 120 -7.96 -9.66 -17.54
CA LEU A 120 -8.82 -8.85 -16.67
C LEU A 120 -8.08 -7.63 -16.13
N THR A 121 -6.83 -7.81 -15.70
CA THR A 121 -5.97 -6.71 -15.25
C THR A 121 -5.68 -5.77 -16.44
N ALA A 122 -5.29 -6.31 -17.59
CA ALA A 122 -5.01 -5.51 -18.79
C ALA A 122 -6.21 -4.64 -19.19
N SER A 123 -7.42 -5.23 -19.21
CA SER A 123 -8.65 -4.50 -19.51
C SER A 123 -8.96 -3.40 -18.48
N ALA A 124 -8.85 -3.73 -17.19
CA ALA A 124 -9.21 -2.80 -16.10
C ALA A 124 -8.25 -1.60 -15.99
N THR A 125 -7.00 -1.77 -16.41
CA THR A 125 -5.96 -0.74 -16.24
C THR A 125 -5.58 -0.04 -17.55
N HIS A 126 -6.26 -0.34 -18.67
CA HIS A 126 -5.88 0.16 -19.99
C HIS A 126 -5.81 1.69 -20.06
N GLU A 127 -6.87 2.37 -19.63
CA GLU A 127 -6.92 3.84 -19.66
C GLU A 127 -5.90 4.45 -18.69
N GLN A 128 -5.81 3.90 -17.49
CA GLN A 128 -4.84 4.35 -16.49
C GLN A 128 -3.40 4.17 -16.97
N ALA A 129 -3.08 3.07 -17.64
CA ALA A 129 -1.74 2.83 -18.17
C ALA A 129 -1.35 3.86 -19.24
N ALA A 130 -2.29 4.20 -20.13
CA ALA A 130 -2.08 5.24 -21.14
C ALA A 130 -1.84 6.63 -20.51
N GLU A 131 -2.60 6.96 -19.48
CA GLU A 131 -2.45 8.22 -18.74
C GLU A 131 -1.10 8.28 -18.00
N VAL A 132 -0.71 7.20 -17.31
CA VAL A 132 0.60 7.11 -16.64
C VAL A 132 1.75 7.30 -17.63
N ALA A 133 1.68 6.68 -18.82
CA ALA A 133 2.68 6.86 -19.87
C ALA A 133 2.78 8.32 -20.33
N ALA A 134 1.65 9.03 -20.41
CA ALA A 134 1.63 10.45 -20.79
C ALA A 134 2.19 11.37 -19.70
N LEU A 135 2.11 10.99 -18.41
CA LEU A 135 2.64 11.77 -17.29
C LEU A 135 4.17 11.83 -17.27
N GLY A 136 4.87 10.80 -17.76
CA GLY A 136 6.33 10.73 -17.79
C GLY A 136 6.98 10.89 -16.40
N THR A 137 6.38 10.29 -15.38
CA THR A 137 6.86 10.40 -13.99
C THR A 137 8.14 9.60 -13.75
N THR A 138 8.97 10.07 -12.83
CA THR A 138 10.28 9.45 -12.53
C THR A 138 10.18 8.22 -11.64
N ALA A 139 9.05 8.04 -10.95
CA ALA A 139 8.79 6.89 -10.08
C ALA A 139 7.32 6.51 -10.08
N HIS A 140 7.03 5.26 -9.66
CA HIS A 140 5.70 4.68 -9.66
C HIS A 140 5.50 3.89 -8.37
N ALA A 141 4.38 4.11 -7.67
CA ALA A 141 4.13 3.44 -6.40
C ALA A 141 2.67 3.06 -6.16
N SER A 142 2.51 2.09 -5.27
CA SER A 142 1.25 1.68 -4.68
C SER A 142 1.48 1.26 -3.21
N CYS A 143 0.46 0.74 -2.52
CA CYS A 143 0.54 0.22 -1.16
C CYS A 143 0.04 -1.23 -1.04
N ASN A 144 0.13 -2.00 -2.14
CA ASN A 144 -0.27 -3.40 -2.13
C ASN A 144 0.41 -4.18 -3.26
N ARG A 145 1.13 -5.25 -2.94
CA ARG A 145 1.95 -6.04 -3.88
C ARG A 145 1.22 -6.50 -5.14
N THR A 146 -0.02 -6.93 -5.02
CA THR A 146 -0.79 -7.37 -6.21
C THR A 146 -1.13 -6.21 -7.13
N CYS A 147 -1.38 -5.01 -6.59
CA CYS A 147 -1.58 -3.81 -7.41
C CYS A 147 -0.27 -3.35 -8.05
N GLU A 148 0.85 -3.41 -7.34
CA GLU A 148 2.19 -3.13 -7.88
C GLU A 148 2.48 -4.03 -9.09
N LEU A 149 2.26 -5.34 -8.96
CA LEU A 149 2.41 -6.29 -10.06
C LEU A 149 1.47 -6.00 -11.23
N GLY A 150 0.21 -5.71 -10.93
CA GLY A 150 -0.81 -5.38 -11.95
C GLY A 150 -0.44 -4.13 -12.74
N MET A 151 -0.08 -3.06 -12.03
CA MET A 151 0.30 -1.79 -12.65
C MET A 151 1.63 -1.90 -13.39
N THR A 152 2.63 -2.61 -12.85
CA THR A 152 3.90 -2.86 -13.56
C THR A 152 3.66 -3.57 -14.89
N ARG A 153 2.79 -4.58 -14.93
CA ARG A 153 2.45 -5.28 -16.18
C ARG A 153 1.72 -4.39 -17.17
N ALA A 154 0.82 -3.54 -16.66
CA ALA A 154 -0.01 -2.68 -17.50
C ALA A 154 0.76 -1.53 -18.13
N THR A 155 1.66 -0.90 -17.36
CA THR A 155 2.41 0.30 -17.78
C THR A 155 3.77 0.01 -18.37
N GLY A 156 4.36 -1.15 -18.04
CA GLY A 156 5.78 -1.45 -18.31
C GLY A 156 6.73 -0.76 -17.33
N GLU A 157 6.24 0.10 -16.44
CA GLU A 157 7.03 0.83 -15.45
C GLU A 157 7.04 0.10 -14.09
N PRO A 158 8.16 0.08 -13.35
CA PRO A 158 8.26 -0.65 -12.10
C PRO A 158 7.48 0.04 -10.98
N TYR A 159 6.27 -0.43 -10.69
CA TYR A 159 5.53 -0.02 -9.49
C TYR A 159 6.09 -0.71 -8.26
N ARG A 160 6.36 0.08 -7.23
CA ARG A 160 6.94 -0.37 -5.96
C ARG A 160 6.06 0.01 -4.78
N HIS A 161 6.27 -0.63 -3.64
CA HIS A 161 5.61 -0.19 -2.43
C HIS A 161 6.10 1.21 -2.03
N ILE A 162 5.19 2.10 -1.67
CA ILE A 162 5.53 3.50 -1.34
C ILE A 162 6.56 3.60 -0.19
N LEU A 163 6.52 2.66 0.76
CA LEU A 163 7.47 2.62 1.87
C LEU A 163 8.87 2.14 1.45
N GLU A 164 9.01 1.41 0.34
CA GLU A 164 10.33 1.08 -0.22
C GLU A 164 11.00 2.33 -0.79
N LEU A 165 10.21 3.21 -1.44
CA LEU A 165 10.73 4.50 -1.90
C LEU A 165 11.12 5.40 -0.73
N LEU A 166 10.33 5.42 0.33
CA LEU A 166 10.66 6.17 1.55
C LEU A 166 11.95 5.65 2.17
N GLU A 167 12.10 4.33 2.30
CA GLU A 167 13.32 3.70 2.84
C GLU A 167 14.55 4.07 2.02
N GLU A 168 14.48 3.97 0.70
CA GLU A 168 15.60 4.30 -0.17
C GLU A 168 16.08 5.75 -0.05
N LEU A 169 15.14 6.68 0.10
CA LEU A 169 15.46 8.11 0.22
C LEU A 169 16.01 8.48 1.60
N THR A 170 15.74 7.67 2.60
CA THR A 170 16.10 7.96 4.00
C THR A 170 17.25 7.10 4.53
N SER A 171 17.62 6.03 3.82
CA SER A 171 18.71 5.15 4.24
C SER A 171 20.10 5.76 3.96
N PRO A 172 20.97 5.86 4.98
CA PRO A 172 22.28 6.53 4.86
C PRO A 172 23.32 5.79 4.00
N ASN A 173 23.06 4.58 3.54
CA ASN A 173 24.05 3.67 2.94
C ASN A 173 23.88 3.39 1.44
N ARG A 174 23.18 4.21 0.69
CA ARG A 174 23.00 4.04 -0.77
C ARG A 174 23.46 5.26 -1.58
N SER A 175 24.64 5.77 -1.25
CA SER A 175 25.35 6.72 -2.11
C SER A 175 26.44 6.00 -2.92
#